data_20d7468a85202fdbc0bad04205504c05
#
_entry.id   20d7468a85202fdbc0bad04205504c05
#
_cell.length_a   1.000
_cell.length_b   1.000
_cell.length_c   1.000
_cell.angle_alpha   90.00
_cell.angle_beta   90.00
_cell.angle_gamma   90.00
#
_symmetry.space_group_name_H-M   'P 1'
#
loop_
_entity.id
_entity.type
_entity.pdbx_description
1 polymer ?
#
loop_
_entity_poly.entity_id
_entity_poly.type
_entity_poly.pdbx_seq_one_letter_code
_entity_poly.pdbx_strand_id
1 'polypeptide(L)'
;MKKKLISSRGDFLLTTGVAVTSLILPRQVMAALAKIKKPIKLGMIADLHQDVMHDGPARLKAFLDAMKEEKPDALIQLGDFAYPTKKNEAVTKAFEKAHPRTLHVLGNHEIDGGHSFDAVARLWGMKGRYYTENVNGLDLVVLDGNEKPKNHKGGYPAHIGEKQLAWLAKQLKTLKGPILVICHQPLAGPSSIDNAKAVQTLLNSAADKVLLAVNGHTHIDHVARVDKLSYLHVNSASYKWVGGSYRNKSYPAEVHSKFRWVEYTCPYRDSLFTTLTIDPASGRIDVKGRESRWVGKSPSQLGIAAKPDLTDGKEICPKIRSRRIGPVGK
;
A
#
# COMPACT_ATOMS: atom_id res chain seq x y z
N MET A 1 45.06 -58.85 -13.04
CA MET A 1 45.30 -57.75 -12.11
C MET A 1 44.44 -56.56 -12.51
N LYS A 2 43.37 -56.28 -11.78
CA LYS A 2 42.43 -55.18 -12.05
C LYS A 2 42.76 -53.99 -11.14
N LYS A 3 43.13 -52.83 -11.67
CA LYS A 3 43.29 -51.58 -10.94
C LYS A 3 41.96 -50.89 -10.80
N LYS A 4 41.52 -50.66 -9.54
CA LYS A 4 40.39 -49.79 -9.19
C LYS A 4 40.79 -48.35 -9.37
N LEU A 5 40.02 -47.58 -10.11
CA LEU A 5 40.04 -46.12 -10.11
C LEU A 5 39.11 -45.61 -8.99
N ILE A 6 39.65 -44.86 -8.06
CA ILE A 6 38.92 -44.12 -7.05
C ILE A 6 38.60 -42.75 -7.61
N SER A 7 37.28 -42.45 -7.76
CA SER A 7 36.80 -41.15 -8.12
C SER A 7 36.55 -40.34 -6.85
N SER A 8 37.32 -39.28 -6.62
CA SER A 8 37.07 -38.30 -5.57
C SER A 8 36.06 -37.28 -6.07
N ARG A 9 34.89 -37.25 -5.45
CA ARG A 9 33.93 -36.15 -5.60
C ARG A 9 34.46 -34.95 -4.83
N GLY A 10 34.90 -33.93 -5.55
CA GLY A 10 35.16 -32.60 -5.01
C GLY A 10 33.84 -31.85 -4.89
N ASP A 11 33.38 -31.57 -3.67
CA ASP A 11 32.27 -30.68 -3.39
C ASP A 11 32.65 -29.25 -3.73
N PHE A 12 32.08 -28.72 -4.80
CA PHE A 12 32.22 -27.31 -5.19
C PHE A 12 31.17 -26.53 -4.37
N LEU A 13 31.57 -26.03 -3.23
CA LEU A 13 30.81 -25.04 -2.47
C LEU A 13 30.80 -23.70 -3.23
N LEU A 14 29.77 -23.47 -4.01
CA LEU A 14 29.46 -22.15 -4.57
C LEU A 14 28.97 -21.24 -3.43
N THR A 15 29.87 -20.56 -2.77
CA THR A 15 29.56 -19.40 -1.93
C THR A 15 29.15 -18.25 -2.83
N THR A 16 27.85 -18.12 -3.09
CA THR A 16 27.28 -16.89 -3.64
C THR A 16 27.42 -15.78 -2.62
N GLY A 17 28.51 -15.06 -2.71
CA GLY A 17 28.72 -13.82 -1.96
C GLY A 17 27.68 -12.80 -2.43
N VAL A 18 26.61 -12.61 -1.67
CA VAL A 18 25.75 -11.43 -1.80
C VAL A 18 26.61 -10.24 -1.39
N ALA A 19 27.08 -9.49 -2.37
CA ALA A 19 27.72 -8.20 -2.12
C ALA A 19 26.70 -7.28 -1.45
N VAL A 20 26.73 -7.21 -0.14
CA VAL A 20 25.98 -6.23 0.64
C VAL A 20 26.72 -4.90 0.47
N THR A 21 26.36 -4.17 -0.60
CA THR A 21 26.72 -2.75 -0.66
C THR A 21 26.01 -2.05 0.49
N SER A 22 26.75 -1.78 1.57
CA SER A 22 26.27 -0.96 2.68
C SER A 22 26.05 0.46 2.15
N LEU A 23 24.82 0.79 1.80
CA LEU A 23 24.38 2.13 1.46
C LEU A 23 24.53 2.99 2.72
N ILE A 24 25.52 3.86 2.75
CA ILE A 24 25.69 4.85 3.80
C ILE A 24 24.56 5.86 3.65
N LEU A 25 23.62 5.84 4.61
CA LEU A 25 22.53 6.81 4.67
C LEU A 25 23.08 8.23 4.84
N PRO A 26 22.45 9.24 4.23
CA PRO A 26 22.75 10.63 4.52
C PRO A 26 22.69 10.86 6.04
N ARG A 27 23.68 11.56 6.60
CA ARG A 27 23.79 11.84 8.05
C ARG A 27 22.51 12.41 8.65
N GLN A 28 21.76 13.19 7.87
CA GLN A 28 20.47 13.79 8.25
C GLN A 28 19.36 12.76 8.43
N VAL A 29 19.27 11.77 7.53
CA VAL A 29 18.29 10.66 7.67
C VAL A 29 18.60 9.85 8.92
N MET A 30 19.86 9.55 9.20
CA MET A 30 20.27 8.85 10.41
C MET A 30 19.94 9.66 11.68
N ALA A 31 20.12 10.98 11.65
CA ALA A 31 19.72 11.86 12.76
C ALA A 31 18.20 11.87 13.00
N ALA A 32 17.40 11.80 11.95
CA ALA A 32 15.96 11.65 12.08
C ALA A 32 15.57 10.28 12.66
N LEU A 33 16.18 9.20 12.16
CA LEU A 33 15.94 7.82 12.63
C LEU A 33 16.35 7.60 14.08
N ALA A 34 17.36 8.32 14.60
CA ALA A 34 17.80 8.22 15.99
C ALA A 34 16.71 8.56 17.03
N LYS A 35 15.58 9.15 16.60
CA LYS A 35 14.41 9.37 17.46
C LYS A 35 13.58 8.10 17.69
N ILE A 36 13.72 7.11 16.83
CA ILE A 36 13.08 5.81 16.96
C ILE A 36 14.00 4.91 17.78
N LYS A 37 13.53 4.46 18.93
CA LYS A 37 14.35 3.68 19.88
C LYS A 37 14.41 2.19 19.56
N LYS A 38 13.45 1.66 18.83
CA LYS A 38 13.32 0.26 18.45
C LYS A 38 12.68 0.16 17.06
N PRO A 39 12.85 -0.94 16.33
CA PRO A 39 12.16 -1.14 15.05
C PRO A 39 10.66 -0.89 15.18
N ILE A 40 10.08 -0.16 14.22
CA ILE A 40 8.64 0.11 14.14
C ILE A 40 8.03 -0.79 13.09
N LYS A 41 6.97 -1.46 13.47
CA LYS A 41 6.23 -2.38 12.60
C LYS A 41 4.82 -1.87 12.36
N LEU A 42 4.42 -1.71 11.09
CA LEU A 42 3.11 -1.25 10.68
C LEU A 42 2.41 -2.34 9.87
N GLY A 43 1.24 -2.79 10.32
CA GLY A 43 0.38 -3.71 9.55
C GLY A 43 -0.48 -2.91 8.57
N MET A 44 -0.44 -3.26 7.28
CA MET A 44 -1.13 -2.50 6.24
C MET A 44 -2.01 -3.40 5.36
N ILE A 45 -3.24 -2.96 5.12
CA ILE A 45 -4.18 -3.53 4.16
C ILE A 45 -4.69 -2.42 3.24
N ALA A 46 -4.81 -2.68 1.95
CA ALA A 46 -5.31 -1.74 0.94
C ALA A 46 -6.48 -2.33 0.18
N ASP A 47 -7.42 -1.49 -0.23
CA ASP A 47 -8.42 -1.85 -1.22
C ASP A 47 -9.16 -3.17 -0.89
N LEU A 48 -9.74 -3.24 0.32
CA LEU A 48 -10.54 -4.39 0.77
C LEU A 48 -11.80 -4.53 -0.08
N HIS A 49 -12.39 -3.37 -0.46
CA HIS A 49 -13.59 -3.30 -1.27
C HIS A 49 -14.73 -4.20 -0.76
N GLN A 50 -15.07 -4.03 0.51
CA GLN A 50 -16.13 -4.78 1.19
C GLN A 50 -17.44 -4.83 0.40
N ASP A 51 -17.78 -3.76 -0.34
CA ASP A 51 -19.02 -3.64 -1.08
C ASP A 51 -18.98 -4.25 -2.49
N VAL A 52 -17.79 -4.61 -2.97
CA VAL A 52 -17.57 -5.30 -4.24
C VAL A 52 -17.42 -6.79 -4.03
N MET A 53 -16.63 -7.19 -3.01
CA MET A 53 -16.32 -8.60 -2.74
C MET A 53 -17.36 -9.26 -1.84
N HIS A 54 -17.65 -10.53 -2.12
CA HIS A 54 -18.56 -11.35 -1.34
C HIS A 54 -17.94 -11.86 0.00
N ASP A 55 -16.62 -11.87 0.09
CA ASP A 55 -15.82 -12.46 1.17
C ASP A 55 -14.99 -11.43 1.96
N GLY A 56 -15.34 -10.14 1.87
CA GLY A 56 -14.62 -9.07 2.55
C GLY A 56 -14.36 -9.30 4.04
N PRO A 57 -15.35 -9.75 4.85
CA PRO A 57 -15.12 -10.05 6.27
C PRO A 57 -14.08 -11.15 6.48
N ALA A 58 -14.04 -12.18 5.64
CA ALA A 58 -13.05 -13.25 5.71
C ALA A 58 -11.65 -12.75 5.33
N ARG A 59 -11.56 -11.85 4.33
CA ARG A 59 -10.31 -11.19 3.95
C ARG A 59 -9.75 -10.32 5.06
N LEU A 60 -10.61 -9.51 5.69
CA LEU A 60 -10.22 -8.72 6.85
C LEU A 60 -9.78 -9.62 8.02
N LYS A 61 -10.53 -10.69 8.30
CA LYS A 61 -10.17 -11.64 9.36
C LYS A 61 -8.77 -12.23 9.14
N ALA A 62 -8.44 -12.63 7.90
CA ALA A 62 -7.12 -13.16 7.56
C ALA A 62 -5.99 -12.15 7.83
N PHE A 63 -6.24 -10.85 7.54
CA PHE A 63 -5.31 -9.78 7.91
C PHE A 63 -5.17 -9.65 9.42
N LEU A 64 -6.29 -9.53 10.15
CA LEU A 64 -6.27 -9.32 11.58
C LEU A 64 -5.63 -10.49 12.35
N ASP A 65 -5.88 -11.72 11.94
CA ASP A 65 -5.25 -12.89 12.56
C ASP A 65 -3.73 -12.88 12.32
N ALA A 66 -3.28 -12.55 11.12
CA ALA A 66 -1.85 -12.40 10.86
C ALA A 66 -1.22 -11.28 11.70
N MET A 67 -1.94 -10.18 11.92
CA MET A 67 -1.44 -9.05 12.73
C MET A 67 -1.35 -9.38 14.22
N LYS A 68 -2.16 -10.30 14.75
CA LYS A 68 -2.00 -10.81 16.13
C LYS A 68 -0.63 -11.47 16.34
N GLU A 69 -0.16 -12.23 15.33
CA GLU A 69 1.17 -12.89 15.37
C GLU A 69 2.30 -11.86 15.11
N GLU A 70 2.09 -10.94 14.17
CA GLU A 70 3.07 -9.94 13.79
C GLU A 70 3.31 -8.88 14.88
N LYS A 71 2.30 -8.60 15.72
CA LYS A 71 2.32 -7.61 16.80
C LYS A 71 2.83 -6.24 16.34
N PRO A 72 2.19 -5.61 15.33
CA PRO A 72 2.60 -4.31 14.85
C PRO A 72 2.38 -3.21 15.89
N ASP A 73 3.01 -2.07 15.73
CA ASP A 73 2.83 -0.87 16.55
C ASP A 73 1.57 -0.07 16.15
N ALA A 74 1.08 -0.28 14.93
CA ALA A 74 -0.21 0.25 14.44
C ALA A 74 -0.75 -0.58 13.28
N LEU A 75 -2.08 -0.52 13.07
CA LEU A 75 -2.76 -1.03 11.88
C LEU A 75 -3.21 0.15 11.00
N ILE A 76 -3.04 0.01 9.70
CA ILE A 76 -3.39 1.04 8.72
C ILE A 76 -4.20 0.40 7.58
N GLN A 77 -5.41 0.89 7.34
CA GLN A 77 -6.10 0.65 6.09
C GLN A 77 -5.80 1.81 5.13
N LEU A 78 -5.44 1.49 3.89
CA LEU A 78 -4.92 2.43 2.90
C LEU A 78 -5.99 2.99 1.94
N GLY A 79 -7.27 2.93 2.31
CA GLY A 79 -8.41 3.39 1.51
C GLY A 79 -9.11 2.29 0.72
N ASP A 80 -10.24 2.64 0.14
CA ASP A 80 -11.15 1.75 -0.58
C ASP A 80 -11.54 0.52 0.26
N PHE A 81 -11.86 0.80 1.53
CA PHE A 81 -12.09 -0.23 2.53
C PHE A 81 -13.56 -0.69 2.54
N ALA A 82 -14.49 0.23 2.74
CA ALA A 82 -15.92 -0.03 2.80
C ALA A 82 -16.74 1.27 2.72
N TYR A 83 -17.94 1.22 2.16
CA TYR A 83 -18.86 2.35 2.20
C TYR A 83 -19.28 2.68 3.65
N PRO A 84 -19.49 3.96 3.99
CA PRO A 84 -19.86 4.41 5.32
C PRO A 84 -21.34 4.13 5.61
N THR A 85 -21.75 2.87 5.52
CA THR A 85 -23.12 2.41 5.72
C THR A 85 -23.24 1.49 6.92
N LYS A 86 -24.44 1.43 7.52
CA LYS A 86 -24.73 0.54 8.64
C LYS A 86 -24.43 -0.93 8.32
N LYS A 87 -24.59 -1.33 7.06
CA LYS A 87 -24.27 -2.69 6.56
C LYS A 87 -22.81 -3.06 6.82
N ASN A 88 -21.90 -2.11 6.73
CA ASN A 88 -20.45 -2.32 6.84
C ASN A 88 -19.90 -2.05 8.24
N GLU A 89 -20.76 -1.61 9.17
CA GLU A 89 -20.35 -1.23 10.54
C GLU A 89 -19.60 -2.36 11.27
N ALA A 90 -20.01 -3.61 11.05
CA ALA A 90 -19.33 -4.76 11.66
C ALA A 90 -17.89 -4.93 11.16
N VAL A 91 -17.62 -4.65 9.89
CA VAL A 91 -16.29 -4.74 9.26
C VAL A 91 -15.39 -3.60 9.75
N THR A 92 -15.89 -2.37 9.75
CA THR A 92 -15.13 -1.22 10.27
C THR A 92 -14.82 -1.36 11.75
N LYS A 93 -15.80 -1.73 12.57
CA LYS A 93 -15.59 -1.98 14.02
C LYS A 93 -14.64 -3.14 14.30
N ALA A 94 -14.65 -4.20 13.47
CA ALA A 94 -13.69 -5.29 13.60
C ALA A 94 -12.24 -4.81 13.41
N PHE A 95 -12.00 -3.92 12.43
CA PHE A 95 -10.69 -3.31 12.21
C PHE A 95 -10.32 -2.38 13.39
N GLU A 96 -11.20 -1.48 13.80
CA GLU A 96 -10.95 -0.51 14.86
C GLU A 96 -10.64 -1.17 16.22
N LYS A 97 -11.34 -2.26 16.55
CA LYS A 97 -11.14 -2.99 17.81
C LYS A 97 -9.92 -3.90 17.83
N ALA A 98 -9.33 -4.17 16.67
CA ALA A 98 -8.24 -5.14 16.56
C ALA A 98 -6.92 -4.63 17.15
N HIS A 99 -6.75 -3.31 17.26
CA HIS A 99 -5.53 -2.70 17.78
C HIS A 99 -5.83 -1.33 18.40
N PRO A 100 -5.14 -0.92 19.49
CA PRO A 100 -5.35 0.40 20.11
C PRO A 100 -4.95 1.59 19.21
N ARG A 101 -4.16 1.34 18.16
CA ARG A 101 -3.79 2.34 17.14
C ARG A 101 -4.19 1.82 15.77
N THR A 102 -5.34 2.25 15.30
CA THR A 102 -5.83 2.03 13.94
C THR A 102 -5.90 3.36 13.21
N LEU A 103 -5.43 3.37 11.97
CA LEU A 103 -5.44 4.55 11.12
C LEU A 103 -6.24 4.26 9.85
N HIS A 104 -7.01 5.26 9.46
CA HIS A 104 -7.82 5.22 8.25
C HIS A 104 -7.31 6.23 7.22
N VAL A 105 -7.19 5.79 5.98
CA VAL A 105 -6.92 6.62 4.82
C VAL A 105 -8.16 6.61 3.95
N LEU A 106 -8.54 7.76 3.42
CA LEU A 106 -9.71 7.87 2.55
C LEU A 106 -9.34 7.46 1.13
N GLY A 107 -10.04 6.46 0.62
CA GLY A 107 -10.06 6.11 -0.78
C GLY A 107 -11.17 6.84 -1.54
N ASN A 108 -11.23 6.62 -2.84
CA ASN A 108 -12.27 7.22 -3.66
C ASN A 108 -13.61 6.47 -3.56
N HIS A 109 -13.59 5.20 -3.22
CA HIS A 109 -14.81 4.39 -3.09
C HIS A 109 -15.60 4.63 -1.79
N GLU A 110 -15.00 5.20 -0.76
CA GLU A 110 -15.73 5.58 0.46
C GLU A 110 -16.80 6.64 0.22
N ILE A 111 -16.69 7.46 -0.82
CA ILE A 111 -17.67 8.49 -1.18
C ILE A 111 -18.57 8.08 -2.34
N ASP A 112 -18.48 6.85 -2.84
CA ASP A 112 -19.37 6.30 -3.85
C ASP A 112 -20.83 6.24 -3.34
N GLY A 113 -21.76 6.31 -4.26
CA GLY A 113 -23.18 6.33 -3.92
C GLY A 113 -23.66 7.63 -3.27
N GLY A 114 -22.87 8.72 -3.35
CA GLY A 114 -23.23 10.04 -2.80
C GLY A 114 -22.93 10.19 -1.31
N HIS A 115 -22.11 9.32 -0.75
CA HIS A 115 -21.67 9.45 0.65
C HIS A 115 -20.80 10.69 0.82
N SER A 116 -20.92 11.33 2.00
CA SER A 116 -20.14 12.49 2.34
C SER A 116 -18.90 12.12 3.17
N PHE A 117 -17.90 12.96 3.09
CA PHE A 117 -16.71 12.91 3.93
C PHE A 117 -17.03 12.83 5.43
N ASP A 118 -18.01 13.67 5.86
CA ASP A 118 -18.43 13.69 7.25
C ASP A 118 -19.06 12.37 7.69
N ALA A 119 -19.74 11.65 6.79
CA ALA A 119 -20.26 10.32 7.08
C ALA A 119 -19.14 9.31 7.30
N VAL A 120 -18.13 9.32 6.41
CA VAL A 120 -16.94 8.46 6.56
C VAL A 120 -16.18 8.79 7.82
N ALA A 121 -15.88 10.07 8.05
CA ALA A 121 -15.11 10.51 9.21
C ALA A 121 -15.80 10.14 10.53
N ARG A 122 -17.13 10.32 10.62
CA ARG A 122 -17.90 9.92 11.82
C ARG A 122 -17.86 8.41 12.05
N LEU A 123 -18.07 7.62 10.98
CA LEU A 123 -18.10 6.16 11.11
C LEU A 123 -16.76 5.59 11.54
N TRP A 124 -15.67 6.16 11.05
CA TRP A 124 -14.31 5.66 11.28
C TRP A 124 -13.54 6.43 12.35
N GLY A 125 -14.19 7.37 13.05
CA GLY A 125 -13.53 8.15 14.11
C GLY A 125 -12.30 8.93 13.64
N MET A 126 -12.27 9.35 12.37
CA MET A 126 -11.13 10.05 11.78
C MET A 126 -10.98 11.46 12.34
N LYS A 127 -9.74 11.88 12.57
CA LYS A 127 -9.41 13.25 13.01
C LYS A 127 -9.63 14.33 11.95
N GLY A 128 -9.72 13.93 10.68
CA GLY A 128 -9.91 14.80 9.53
C GLY A 128 -9.60 14.07 8.23
N ARG A 129 -9.76 14.77 7.11
CA ARG A 129 -9.46 14.24 5.77
C ARG A 129 -7.98 13.93 5.59
N TYR A 130 -7.14 14.79 6.14
CA TYR A 130 -5.69 14.63 6.19
C TYR A 130 -5.22 15.06 7.59
N TYR A 131 -4.24 14.35 8.11
CA TYR A 131 -3.81 14.51 9.50
C TYR A 131 -2.40 13.96 9.70
N THR A 132 -1.86 14.21 10.89
CA THR A 132 -0.62 13.58 11.34
C THR A 132 -0.91 12.68 12.55
N GLU A 133 -0.14 11.61 12.68
CA GLU A 133 -0.12 10.73 13.84
C GLU A 133 1.32 10.36 14.16
N ASN A 134 1.64 10.14 15.43
CA ASN A 134 2.96 9.67 15.83
C ASN A 134 2.91 8.25 16.38
N VAL A 135 3.69 7.37 15.79
CA VAL A 135 3.84 5.98 16.22
C VAL A 135 5.26 5.78 16.69
N ASN A 136 5.47 5.80 18.00
CA ASN A 136 6.75 5.50 18.65
C ASN A 136 7.96 6.31 18.11
N GLY A 137 7.73 7.57 17.72
CA GLY A 137 8.74 8.46 17.16
C GLY A 137 8.76 8.57 15.62
N LEU A 138 7.99 7.74 14.93
CA LEU A 138 7.72 7.87 13.50
C LEU A 138 6.50 8.78 13.30
N ASP A 139 6.66 9.85 12.55
CA ASP A 139 5.56 10.73 12.16
C ASP A 139 4.89 10.18 10.89
N LEU A 140 3.61 9.86 10.97
CA LEU A 140 2.77 9.48 9.84
C LEU A 140 2.05 10.72 9.33
N VAL A 141 2.21 11.06 8.06
CA VAL A 141 1.50 12.15 7.39
C VAL A 141 0.51 11.53 6.42
N VAL A 142 -0.76 11.52 6.81
CA VAL A 142 -1.85 11.00 6.00
C VAL A 142 -2.42 12.12 5.14
N LEU A 143 -2.51 11.88 3.83
CA LEU A 143 -3.03 12.80 2.83
C LEU A 143 -4.34 12.28 2.25
N ASP A 144 -5.16 13.18 1.75
CA ASP A 144 -6.39 12.89 1.02
C ASP A 144 -6.25 13.31 -0.44
N GLY A 145 -6.20 12.34 -1.34
CA GLY A 145 -6.12 12.55 -2.78
C GLY A 145 -7.46 12.82 -3.47
N ASN A 146 -8.57 12.95 -2.73
CA ASN A 146 -9.93 13.04 -3.27
C ASN A 146 -10.44 14.48 -3.46
N GLU A 147 -9.57 15.47 -3.50
CA GLU A 147 -9.97 16.84 -3.78
C GLU A 147 -10.20 17.05 -5.29
N LYS A 148 -11.17 17.90 -5.63
CA LYS A 148 -11.49 18.23 -7.02
C LYS A 148 -10.73 19.48 -7.47
N PRO A 149 -9.96 19.42 -8.58
CA PRO A 149 -9.41 20.65 -9.18
C PRO A 149 -10.55 21.52 -9.76
N LYS A 150 -10.29 22.81 -9.93
CA LYS A 150 -11.29 23.79 -10.43
C LYS A 150 -11.94 23.38 -11.77
N ASN A 151 -11.20 22.70 -12.61
CA ASN A 151 -11.60 22.26 -13.96
C ASN A 151 -11.86 20.75 -14.04
N HIS A 152 -12.28 20.12 -12.94
CA HIS A 152 -12.57 18.70 -12.90
C HIS A 152 -13.65 18.29 -13.91
N LYS A 153 -13.31 17.40 -14.82
CA LYS A 153 -14.19 16.97 -15.95
C LYS A 153 -15.03 15.73 -15.66
N GLY A 154 -15.12 15.29 -14.42
CA GLY A 154 -15.83 14.07 -14.01
C GLY A 154 -14.91 12.87 -13.77
N GLY A 155 -15.49 11.75 -13.34
CA GLY A 155 -14.74 10.61 -12.83
C GLY A 155 -14.31 10.80 -11.36
N TYR A 156 -13.46 9.92 -10.87
CA TYR A 156 -12.91 10.06 -9.53
C TYR A 156 -11.91 11.21 -9.48
N PRO A 157 -12.00 12.07 -8.45
CA PRO A 157 -10.97 13.08 -8.24
C PRO A 157 -9.65 12.40 -7.87
N ALA A 158 -8.56 12.96 -8.37
CA ALA A 158 -7.21 12.52 -8.04
C ALA A 158 -6.31 13.76 -7.91
N HIS A 159 -6.51 14.53 -6.82
CA HIS A 159 -5.89 15.84 -6.65
C HIS A 159 -5.68 16.17 -5.17
N ILE A 160 -4.64 16.92 -4.86
CA ILE A 160 -4.40 17.51 -3.55
C ILE A 160 -4.48 19.03 -3.70
N GLY A 161 -5.48 19.65 -3.08
CA GLY A 161 -5.75 21.08 -3.21
C GLY A 161 -4.74 21.98 -2.51
N GLU A 162 -4.78 23.28 -2.84
CA GLU A 162 -3.82 24.28 -2.36
C GLU A 162 -3.75 24.36 -0.82
N LYS A 163 -4.89 24.26 -0.14
CA LYS A 163 -4.95 24.28 1.33
C LYS A 163 -4.20 23.09 1.94
N GLN A 164 -4.37 21.91 1.38
CA GLN A 164 -3.68 20.71 1.85
C GLN A 164 -2.19 20.74 1.49
N LEU A 165 -1.81 21.28 0.30
CA LEU A 165 -0.41 21.49 -0.06
C LEU A 165 0.29 22.45 0.91
N ALA A 166 -0.36 23.55 1.26
CA ALA A 166 0.18 24.50 2.25
C ALA A 166 0.30 23.85 3.65
N TRP A 167 -0.69 23.05 4.05
CA TRP A 167 -0.63 22.28 5.28
C TRP A 167 0.52 21.26 5.26
N LEU A 168 0.68 20.50 4.17
CA LEU A 168 1.78 19.56 3.99
C LEU A 168 3.14 20.25 4.11
N ALA A 169 3.32 21.38 3.41
CA ALA A 169 4.55 22.16 3.49
C ALA A 169 4.87 22.58 4.95
N LYS A 170 3.84 23.03 5.69
CA LYS A 170 3.97 23.34 7.13
C LYS A 170 4.36 22.12 7.94
N GLN A 171 3.71 20.95 7.74
CA GLN A 171 4.06 19.71 8.46
C GLN A 171 5.51 19.32 8.17
N LEU A 172 5.90 19.29 6.90
CA LEU A 172 7.28 18.98 6.50
C LEU A 172 8.29 19.93 7.10
N LYS A 173 7.96 21.19 7.37
CA LYS A 173 8.83 22.16 8.04
C LYS A 173 8.90 21.92 9.56
N THR A 174 7.78 21.60 10.21
CA THR A 174 7.66 21.56 11.68
C THR A 174 8.01 20.20 12.27
N LEU A 175 7.59 19.11 11.63
CA LEU A 175 7.92 17.75 12.06
C LEU A 175 9.44 17.54 11.95
N LYS A 176 9.99 16.88 12.97
CA LYS A 176 11.43 16.63 13.02
C LYS A 176 11.82 15.27 12.44
N GLY A 177 10.85 14.54 11.90
CA GLY A 177 11.02 13.22 11.28
C GLY A 177 11.44 12.15 12.28
N PRO A 178 11.61 10.90 11.85
CA PRO A 178 11.39 10.45 10.46
C PRO A 178 9.90 10.46 10.08
N ILE A 179 9.61 10.61 8.81
CA ILE A 179 8.25 10.76 8.28
C ILE A 179 7.94 9.63 7.29
N LEU A 180 6.79 9.00 7.45
CA LEU A 180 6.14 8.15 6.46
C LEU A 180 4.91 8.89 5.90
N VAL A 181 4.85 9.08 4.59
CA VAL A 181 3.70 9.74 3.93
C VAL A 181 2.75 8.68 3.41
N ILE A 182 1.46 8.86 3.63
CA ILE A 182 0.42 7.89 3.25
C ILE A 182 -0.68 8.63 2.50
N CYS A 183 -1.06 8.12 1.33
CA CYS A 183 -2.19 8.61 0.56
C CYS A 183 -2.84 7.41 -0.13
N HIS A 184 -4.15 7.40 -0.33
CA HIS A 184 -4.76 6.30 -1.08
C HIS A 184 -4.34 6.35 -2.53
N GLN A 185 -4.54 7.49 -3.22
CA GLN A 185 -4.08 7.67 -4.59
C GLN A 185 -2.57 7.83 -4.64
N PRO A 186 -1.89 7.29 -5.67
CA PRO A 186 -0.45 7.38 -5.79
C PRO A 186 0.06 8.82 -5.93
N LEU A 187 1.16 9.09 -5.25
CA LEU A 187 1.90 10.36 -5.39
C LEU A 187 3.00 10.27 -6.46
N ALA A 188 3.25 9.06 -7.00
CA ALA A 188 4.15 8.80 -8.12
C ALA A 188 3.83 7.46 -8.78
N GLY A 189 4.27 7.26 -10.01
CA GLY A 189 4.04 6.04 -10.78
C GLY A 189 2.69 6.00 -11.48
N PRO A 190 2.21 4.81 -11.88
CA PRO A 190 0.95 4.65 -12.60
C PRO A 190 -0.25 5.22 -11.83
N SER A 191 -1.15 5.89 -12.54
CA SER A 191 -2.38 6.49 -12.00
C SER A 191 -2.15 7.48 -10.84
N SER A 192 -1.03 8.18 -10.85
CA SER A 192 -0.75 9.22 -9.85
C SER A 192 -1.73 10.39 -9.97
N ILE A 193 -1.87 11.14 -8.87
CA ILE A 193 -2.72 12.33 -8.81
C ILE A 193 -2.31 13.39 -9.84
N ASP A 194 -3.26 14.24 -10.26
CA ASP A 194 -3.07 15.27 -11.32
C ASP A 194 -1.88 16.18 -11.05
N ASN A 195 -1.72 16.57 -9.80
CA ASN A 195 -0.67 17.47 -9.37
C ASN A 195 0.48 16.79 -8.61
N ALA A 196 0.76 15.51 -8.93
CA ALA A 196 1.81 14.71 -8.29
C ALA A 196 3.16 15.44 -8.23
N LYS A 197 3.54 16.17 -9.29
CA LYS A 197 4.81 16.92 -9.31
C LYS A 197 4.92 17.95 -8.19
N ALA A 198 3.85 18.66 -7.86
CA ALA A 198 3.85 19.63 -6.76
C ALA A 198 4.10 18.94 -5.41
N VAL A 199 3.42 17.80 -5.15
CA VAL A 199 3.63 17.00 -3.94
C VAL A 199 5.04 16.43 -3.89
N GLN A 200 5.52 15.85 -4.99
CA GLN A 200 6.88 15.30 -5.10
C GLN A 200 7.93 16.35 -4.79
N THR A 201 7.76 17.58 -5.29
CA THR A 201 8.67 18.69 -5.00
C THR A 201 8.73 18.99 -3.50
N LEU A 202 7.56 19.07 -2.84
CA LEU A 202 7.50 19.26 -1.39
C LEU A 202 8.17 18.12 -0.62
N LEU A 203 7.86 16.88 -0.96
CA LEU A 203 8.45 15.71 -0.30
C LEU A 203 9.96 15.64 -0.49
N ASN A 204 10.45 15.91 -1.70
CA ASN A 204 11.89 15.91 -1.99
C ASN A 204 12.64 17.05 -1.27
N SER A 205 11.98 18.18 -0.98
CA SER A 205 12.58 19.24 -0.17
C SER A 205 12.85 18.83 1.29
N ALA A 206 12.16 17.76 1.75
CA ALA A 206 12.31 17.15 3.08
C ALA A 206 12.84 15.71 3.03
N ALA A 207 13.55 15.33 1.97
CA ALA A 207 14.09 13.98 1.78
C ALA A 207 15.15 13.56 2.82
N ASP A 208 15.61 14.51 3.64
CA ASP A 208 16.45 14.27 4.81
C ASP A 208 15.70 13.58 5.97
N LYS A 209 14.36 13.55 5.92
CA LYS A 209 13.50 12.96 6.97
C LYS A 209 12.29 12.20 6.44
N VAL A 210 11.87 12.41 5.19
CA VAL A 210 10.85 11.58 4.56
C VAL A 210 11.48 10.26 4.11
N LEU A 211 11.02 9.16 4.70
CA LEU A 211 11.58 7.83 4.45
C LEU A 211 10.96 7.17 3.22
N LEU A 212 9.65 7.29 3.06
CA LEU A 212 8.87 6.57 2.07
C LEU A 212 7.49 7.22 1.92
N ALA A 213 6.91 7.17 0.73
CA ALA A 213 5.47 7.35 0.53
C ALA A 213 4.81 6.00 0.21
N VAL A 214 3.60 5.78 0.72
CA VAL A 214 2.86 4.51 0.58
C VAL A 214 1.44 4.81 0.09
N ASN A 215 0.95 4.01 -0.84
CA ASN A 215 -0.41 4.12 -1.37
C ASN A 215 -1.06 2.76 -1.65
N GLY A 216 -2.39 2.75 -1.84
CA GLY A 216 -3.21 1.68 -2.40
C GLY A 216 -3.65 1.99 -3.83
N HIS A 217 -4.97 1.94 -4.10
CA HIS A 217 -5.66 2.40 -5.30
C HIS A 217 -5.35 1.65 -6.60
N THR A 218 -4.10 1.40 -6.91
CA THR A 218 -3.70 0.88 -8.23
C THR A 218 -3.87 -0.62 -8.38
N HIS A 219 -4.08 -1.33 -7.29
CA HIS A 219 -4.15 -2.80 -7.27
C HIS A 219 -2.96 -3.44 -8.01
N ILE A 220 -1.76 -2.97 -7.70
CA ILE A 220 -0.50 -3.47 -8.25
C ILE A 220 0.55 -3.62 -7.16
N ASP A 221 1.54 -4.42 -7.43
CA ASP A 221 2.72 -4.60 -6.60
C ASP A 221 3.90 -3.85 -7.20
N HIS A 222 4.12 -2.58 -6.81
CA HIS A 222 5.09 -1.70 -7.47
C HIS A 222 5.83 -0.79 -6.48
N VAL A 223 7.02 -0.37 -6.88
CA VAL A 223 7.77 0.71 -6.24
C VAL A 223 8.23 1.68 -7.32
N ALA A 224 7.68 2.89 -7.31
CA ALA A 224 8.18 3.99 -8.11
C ALA A 224 9.31 4.71 -7.37
N ARG A 225 10.21 5.32 -8.12
CA ARG A 225 11.26 6.19 -7.59
C ARG A 225 11.23 7.53 -8.31
N VAL A 226 11.19 8.59 -7.55
CA VAL A 226 11.27 9.96 -8.07
C VAL A 226 12.28 10.72 -7.23
N ASP A 227 13.34 11.18 -7.87
CA ASP A 227 14.48 11.84 -7.24
C ASP A 227 15.04 11.00 -6.06
N LYS A 228 14.96 11.52 -4.83
CA LYS A 228 15.52 10.88 -3.64
C LYS A 228 14.55 9.94 -2.91
N LEU A 229 13.31 9.85 -3.36
CA LEU A 229 12.26 9.16 -2.62
C LEU A 229 11.71 7.94 -3.37
N SER A 230 11.33 6.94 -2.60
CA SER A 230 10.59 5.78 -3.06
C SER A 230 9.10 5.93 -2.73
N TYR A 231 8.25 5.36 -3.60
CA TYR A 231 6.80 5.37 -3.49
C TYR A 231 6.32 3.92 -3.64
N LEU A 232 5.82 3.34 -2.56
CA LEU A 232 5.37 1.96 -2.49
C LEU A 232 3.87 1.87 -2.80
N HIS A 233 3.52 1.16 -3.85
CA HIS A 233 2.15 0.76 -4.12
C HIS A 233 1.89 -0.59 -3.45
N VAL A 234 1.01 -0.61 -2.46
CA VAL A 234 0.54 -1.82 -1.79
C VAL A 234 -0.61 -2.39 -2.61
N ASN A 235 -0.46 -3.63 -3.04
CA ASN A 235 -1.48 -4.30 -3.84
C ASN A 235 -2.77 -4.50 -3.04
N SER A 236 -3.91 -4.50 -3.74
CA SER A 236 -5.23 -4.71 -3.17
C SER A 236 -5.32 -6.02 -2.39
N ALA A 237 -6.06 -6.01 -1.29
CA ALA A 237 -6.42 -7.21 -0.54
C ALA A 237 -7.29 -8.18 -1.35
N SER A 238 -7.92 -7.72 -2.43
CA SER A 238 -9.07 -8.40 -3.00
C SER A 238 -8.94 -8.79 -4.47
N TYR A 239 -8.52 -7.87 -5.33
CA TYR A 239 -8.56 -8.10 -6.78
C TYR A 239 -7.75 -7.09 -7.59
N LYS A 240 -7.59 -7.37 -8.88
CA LYS A 240 -7.25 -6.38 -9.92
C LYS A 240 -8.53 -5.97 -10.65
N TRP A 241 -8.82 -4.66 -10.69
CA TRP A 241 -9.90 -4.11 -11.50
C TRP A 241 -9.55 -4.17 -12.97
N VAL A 242 -10.47 -4.69 -13.81
CA VAL A 242 -10.29 -4.85 -15.26
C VAL A 242 -11.32 -4.09 -16.09
N GLY A 243 -12.42 -3.66 -15.47
CA GLY A 243 -13.44 -2.84 -16.11
C GLY A 243 -14.44 -3.60 -16.99
N GLY A 244 -15.37 -2.84 -17.58
CA GLY A 244 -16.51 -3.41 -18.29
C GLY A 244 -16.18 -4.16 -19.58
N SER A 245 -15.11 -3.76 -20.28
CA SER A 245 -14.68 -4.42 -21.52
C SER A 245 -14.12 -5.83 -21.30
N TYR A 246 -13.71 -6.15 -20.08
CA TYR A 246 -13.07 -7.41 -19.71
C TYR A 246 -13.85 -8.19 -18.65
N ARG A 247 -15.17 -7.96 -18.60
CA ARG A 247 -16.05 -8.68 -17.67
C ARG A 247 -15.89 -10.19 -17.82
N ASN A 248 -15.82 -10.87 -16.68
CA ASN A 248 -15.68 -12.32 -16.67
C ASN A 248 -16.36 -12.92 -15.43
N LYS A 249 -16.65 -14.21 -15.50
CA LYS A 249 -17.25 -14.97 -14.40
C LYS A 249 -16.17 -15.75 -13.68
N SER A 250 -15.73 -15.24 -12.54
CA SER A 250 -14.69 -15.85 -11.70
C SER A 250 -15.23 -16.72 -10.57
N TYR A 251 -16.52 -16.56 -10.23
CA TYR A 251 -17.21 -17.29 -9.15
C TYR A 251 -18.48 -17.96 -9.67
N PRO A 252 -19.17 -18.80 -8.87
CA PRO A 252 -20.48 -19.34 -9.19
C PRO A 252 -21.54 -18.24 -9.41
N ALA A 253 -22.61 -18.57 -10.13
CA ALA A 253 -23.66 -17.62 -10.52
C ALA A 253 -24.31 -16.91 -9.32
N GLU A 254 -24.46 -17.59 -8.20
CA GLU A 254 -25.03 -17.04 -6.96
C GLU A 254 -24.21 -15.89 -6.39
N VAL A 255 -22.89 -15.93 -6.55
CA VAL A 255 -22.01 -14.83 -6.14
C VAL A 255 -22.21 -13.65 -7.07
N HIS A 256 -22.15 -13.86 -8.38
CA HIS A 256 -22.33 -12.79 -9.37
C HIS A 256 -23.69 -12.13 -9.31
N SER A 257 -24.76 -12.87 -8.99
CA SER A 257 -26.11 -12.31 -8.84
C SER A 257 -26.23 -11.32 -7.67
N LYS A 258 -25.50 -11.56 -6.58
CA LYS A 258 -25.49 -10.71 -5.36
C LYS A 258 -24.44 -9.63 -5.40
N PHE A 259 -23.30 -9.88 -6.04
CA PHE A 259 -22.13 -9.02 -6.09
C PHE A 259 -21.76 -8.69 -7.54
N ARG A 260 -22.62 -7.91 -8.19
CA ARG A 260 -22.55 -7.62 -9.63
C ARG A 260 -21.22 -7.04 -10.10
N TRP A 261 -20.49 -6.32 -9.23
CA TRP A 261 -19.23 -5.68 -9.57
C TRP A 261 -18.03 -6.66 -9.60
N VAL A 262 -18.18 -7.85 -9.06
CA VAL A 262 -17.14 -8.89 -9.09
C VAL A 262 -16.79 -9.28 -10.53
N GLU A 263 -17.73 -9.24 -11.48
CA GLU A 263 -17.46 -9.55 -12.89
C GLU A 263 -16.52 -8.56 -13.59
N TYR A 264 -16.28 -7.38 -12.99
CA TYR A 264 -15.36 -6.37 -13.49
C TYR A 264 -13.93 -6.53 -12.92
N THR A 265 -13.67 -7.64 -12.26
CA THR A 265 -12.43 -7.89 -11.51
C THR A 265 -11.75 -9.20 -11.91
N CYS A 266 -10.45 -9.27 -11.69
CA CYS A 266 -9.72 -10.53 -11.54
C CYS A 266 -9.41 -10.70 -10.05
N PRO A 267 -10.20 -11.52 -9.30
CA PRO A 267 -10.06 -11.64 -7.87
C PRO A 267 -8.82 -12.44 -7.46
N TYR A 268 -8.28 -12.12 -6.30
CA TYR A 268 -7.30 -12.95 -5.62
C TYR A 268 -8.00 -14.00 -4.76
N ARG A 269 -7.45 -15.21 -4.70
CA ARG A 269 -7.99 -16.28 -3.86
C ARG A 269 -7.87 -15.93 -2.38
N ASP A 270 -6.69 -15.46 -1.97
CA ASP A 270 -6.37 -15.15 -0.59
C ASP A 270 -6.20 -13.64 -0.44
N SER A 271 -6.53 -13.09 0.73
CA SER A 271 -6.34 -11.69 1.04
C SER A 271 -4.86 -11.30 1.00
N LEU A 272 -4.53 -10.22 0.30
CA LEU A 272 -3.20 -9.64 0.31
C LEU A 272 -3.11 -8.50 1.33
N PHE A 273 -2.01 -8.46 2.05
CA PHE A 273 -1.68 -7.41 3.01
C PHE A 273 -0.18 -7.49 3.32
N THR A 274 0.36 -6.51 3.99
CA THR A 274 1.79 -6.45 4.30
C THR A 274 2.07 -5.96 5.71
N THR A 275 3.27 -6.25 6.17
CA THR A 275 3.88 -5.60 7.32
C THR A 275 5.08 -4.81 6.83
N LEU A 276 5.13 -3.52 7.16
CA LEU A 276 6.25 -2.63 6.92
C LEU A 276 7.06 -2.53 8.21
N THR A 277 8.34 -2.88 8.18
CA THR A 277 9.24 -2.77 9.33
C THR A 277 10.32 -1.73 9.05
N ILE A 278 10.41 -0.70 9.87
CA ILE A 278 11.43 0.35 9.80
C ILE A 278 12.46 0.08 10.88
N ASP A 279 13.69 -0.21 10.48
CA ASP A 279 14.80 -0.41 11.39
C ASP A 279 15.60 0.89 11.55
N PRO A 280 15.57 1.55 12.72
CA PRO A 280 16.25 2.81 12.93
C PRO A 280 17.78 2.69 12.95
N ALA A 281 18.32 1.53 13.27
CA ALA A 281 19.75 1.34 13.33
C ALA A 281 20.42 1.32 11.94
N SER A 282 19.71 0.74 10.95
CA SER A 282 20.20 0.64 9.57
C SER A 282 19.47 1.57 8.60
N GLY A 283 18.35 2.17 9.00
CA GLY A 283 17.45 2.93 8.12
C GLY A 283 16.76 2.08 7.06
N ARG A 284 16.80 0.76 7.23
CA ARG A 284 16.21 -0.21 6.34
C ARG A 284 14.69 -0.27 6.54
N ILE A 285 13.98 -0.35 5.45
CA ILE A 285 12.54 -0.57 5.43
C ILE A 285 12.30 -1.92 4.76
N ASP A 286 11.82 -2.88 5.53
CA ASP A 286 11.48 -4.20 5.03
C ASP A 286 9.95 -4.28 4.81
N VAL A 287 9.54 -4.67 3.61
CA VAL A 287 8.17 -4.99 3.22
C VAL A 287 8.02 -6.50 3.26
N LYS A 288 7.15 -7.01 4.12
CA LYS A 288 6.86 -8.45 4.20
C LYS A 288 5.89 -8.84 3.09
N GLY A 289 6.33 -9.68 2.18
CA GLY A 289 5.53 -10.16 1.06
C GLY A 289 4.43 -11.14 1.46
N ARG A 290 3.46 -11.27 0.57
CA ARG A 290 2.39 -12.27 0.63
C ARG A 290 1.99 -12.68 -0.77
N GLU A 291 1.75 -13.97 -0.98
CA GLU A 291 1.36 -14.53 -2.27
C GLU A 291 -0.07 -15.06 -2.23
N SER A 292 -0.73 -14.96 -3.36
CA SER A 292 -2.02 -15.56 -3.68
C SER A 292 -2.01 -16.04 -5.14
N ARG A 293 -3.17 -16.34 -5.67
CA ARG A 293 -3.40 -16.71 -7.06
C ARG A 293 -4.70 -16.11 -7.57
N TRP A 294 -4.85 -16.03 -8.87
CA TRP A 294 -6.10 -15.60 -9.48
C TRP A 294 -7.23 -16.60 -9.21
N VAL A 295 -8.43 -16.09 -8.99
CA VAL A 295 -9.67 -16.86 -9.09
C VAL A 295 -10.19 -16.69 -10.52
N GLY A 296 -10.16 -17.75 -11.32
CA GLY A 296 -10.49 -17.68 -12.75
C GLY A 296 -9.34 -17.12 -13.59
N LYS A 297 -9.68 -16.35 -14.62
CA LYS A 297 -8.71 -15.82 -15.59
C LYS A 297 -7.88 -14.67 -15.02
N SER A 298 -6.60 -14.63 -15.38
CA SER A 298 -5.74 -13.45 -15.15
C SER A 298 -6.08 -12.33 -16.14
N PRO A 299 -5.62 -11.07 -15.89
CA PRO A 299 -5.78 -9.98 -16.84
C PRO A 299 -5.26 -10.28 -18.25
N SER A 300 -4.10 -10.93 -18.40
CA SER A 300 -3.57 -11.32 -19.71
C SER A 300 -4.41 -12.38 -20.40
N GLN A 301 -4.95 -13.34 -19.66
CA GLN A 301 -5.87 -14.35 -20.21
C GLN A 301 -7.22 -13.77 -20.65
N LEU A 302 -7.56 -12.56 -20.19
CA LEU A 302 -8.69 -11.78 -20.67
C LEU A 302 -8.34 -10.90 -21.89
N GLY A 303 -7.10 -10.91 -22.34
CA GLY A 303 -6.64 -10.12 -23.49
C GLY A 303 -6.25 -8.67 -23.13
N ILE A 304 -6.05 -8.36 -21.86
CA ILE A 304 -5.58 -7.03 -21.46
C ILE A 304 -4.11 -6.90 -21.86
N ALA A 305 -3.84 -5.96 -22.77
CA ALA A 305 -2.49 -5.71 -23.25
C ALA A 305 -1.59 -5.16 -22.12
N ALA A 306 -0.36 -5.65 -22.09
CA ALA A 306 0.66 -5.08 -21.24
C ALA A 306 0.94 -3.61 -21.61
N LYS A 307 1.16 -2.79 -20.59
CA LYS A 307 1.69 -1.42 -20.75
C LYS A 307 3.14 -1.40 -20.28
N PRO A 308 3.96 -0.43 -20.70
CA PRO A 308 5.36 -0.36 -20.28
C PRO A 308 5.56 -0.47 -18.75
N ASP A 309 4.64 0.13 -17.99
CA ASP A 309 4.72 0.23 -16.52
C ASP A 309 3.79 -0.74 -15.80
N LEU A 310 2.98 -1.52 -16.53
CA LEU A 310 1.93 -2.39 -15.98
C LEU A 310 1.89 -3.72 -16.73
N THR A 311 2.80 -4.60 -16.39
CA THR A 311 2.92 -5.94 -17.01
C THR A 311 2.27 -7.00 -16.13
N ASP A 312 1.41 -7.86 -16.70
CA ASP A 312 0.88 -9.02 -16.00
C ASP A 312 2.01 -9.99 -15.64
N GLY A 313 1.94 -10.53 -14.44
CA GLY A 313 3.01 -11.36 -13.85
C GLY A 313 4.14 -10.56 -13.20
N LYS A 314 4.22 -9.25 -13.43
CA LYS A 314 5.23 -8.36 -12.83
C LYS A 314 4.58 -7.35 -11.86
N GLU A 315 4.07 -6.22 -12.33
CA GLU A 315 3.36 -5.25 -11.48
C GLU A 315 1.92 -5.70 -11.23
N ILE A 316 1.24 -6.22 -12.23
CA ILE A 316 -0.07 -6.82 -12.13
C ILE A 316 0.10 -8.29 -11.77
N CYS A 317 -0.08 -8.62 -10.51
CA CYS A 317 0.10 -9.98 -10.01
C CYS A 317 -0.69 -10.19 -8.72
N PRO A 318 -1.11 -11.42 -8.41
CA PRO A 318 -1.83 -11.72 -7.17
C PRO A 318 -0.85 -11.89 -5.99
N LYS A 319 0.03 -10.91 -5.77
CA LYS A 319 1.02 -10.94 -4.67
C LYS A 319 1.49 -9.55 -4.28
N ILE A 320 2.04 -9.46 -3.09
CA ILE A 320 2.94 -8.41 -2.63
C ILE A 320 4.31 -9.07 -2.45
N ARG A 321 5.33 -8.60 -3.15
CA ARG A 321 6.69 -9.16 -3.03
C ARG A 321 7.38 -8.66 -1.77
N SER A 322 8.13 -9.54 -1.11
CA SER A 322 9.07 -9.10 -0.07
C SER A 322 10.13 -8.19 -0.69
N ARG A 323 10.34 -7.06 -0.04
CA ARG A 323 11.30 -6.03 -0.52
C ARG A 323 12.05 -5.43 0.63
N ARG A 324 13.25 -4.99 0.30
CA ARG A 324 14.01 -4.07 1.12
C ARG A 324 14.09 -2.73 0.40
N ILE A 325 13.53 -1.70 1.01
CA ILE A 325 13.57 -0.33 0.51
C ILE A 325 14.54 0.42 1.42
N GLY A 326 15.55 1.02 0.83
CA GLY A 326 16.46 1.90 1.52
C GLY A 326 16.25 3.33 1.06
N PRO A 327 16.69 4.34 1.81
CA PRO A 327 16.86 5.67 1.28
C PRO A 327 17.78 5.58 0.05
N VAL A 328 17.41 6.33 -0.99
CA VAL A 328 18.25 6.42 -2.19
C VAL A 328 19.54 7.12 -1.80
N GLY A 329 20.64 6.38 -1.70
CA GLY A 329 21.97 6.96 -1.58
C GLY A 329 22.31 7.79 -2.82
N LYS A 330 23.10 8.85 -2.64
CA LYS A 330 23.71 9.59 -3.76
C LYS A 330 24.68 8.69 -4.50
#